data_be0349f2632e670284caa5ceff8d8d5b
#
_entry.id   be0349f2632e670284caa5ceff8d8d5b
#
_cell.length_a   1.000
_cell.length_b   1.000
_cell.length_c   1.000
_cell.angle_alpha   90.00
_cell.angle_beta   90.00
_cell.angle_gamma   90.00
#
_symmetry.space_group_name_H-M   'P 1'
#
loop_
_entity.id
_entity.type
_entity.pdbx_description
1 polymer ?
#
loop_
_entity_poly.entity_id
_entity_poly.type
_entity_poly.pdbx_seq_one_letter_code
_entity_poly.pdbx_strand_id
1 'polypeptide(L)'
;RLGGEAGTTCSGLVLPQDHADSTSARSAALFSDADDQDFSDQTYVVNVGDSRTYHLSPLAHADAPATDIIPVWDAASLIRITRDHSQRQEAIDSGQMLPEEAEATIPRNIITQCLGDPDGIMPDVYVADLTGRFIICSDGLHGEVPDEQIAAIAAAHSSPQEAVDALVAAALDAGGTDNITVIVA
;
A
#
# COMPACT_ATOMS: atom_id res chain seq x y z
N ARG A 1 -5.35 26.35 18.60
CA ARG A 1 -4.16 25.47 18.60
C ARG A 1 -4.47 24.36 19.58
N LEU A 2 -4.72 23.16 19.08
CA LEU A 2 -4.70 21.95 19.88
C LEU A 2 -3.23 21.73 20.26
N GLY A 3 -2.89 21.83 21.52
CA GLY A 3 -1.53 21.66 22.04
C GLY A 3 -1.20 20.17 22.21
N GLY A 4 -1.30 19.37 21.16
CA GLY A 4 -0.93 17.97 21.10
C GLY A 4 -0.17 17.70 19.80
N GLU A 5 0.83 16.85 19.86
CA GLU A 5 1.49 16.30 18.69
C GLU A 5 0.45 15.39 17.99
N ALA A 6 0.18 15.66 16.71
CA ALA A 6 -0.73 14.85 15.90
C ALA A 6 0.06 14.36 14.69
N GLY A 7 0.00 13.06 14.48
CA GLY A 7 0.60 12.40 13.32
C GLY A 7 -0.41 11.55 12.57
N THR A 8 -0.14 11.30 11.30
CA THR A 8 -0.91 10.36 10.47
C THR A 8 0.02 9.60 9.55
N THR A 9 -0.40 8.41 9.13
CA THR A 9 0.27 7.64 8.09
C THR A 9 -0.21 8.08 6.70
N CYS A 10 0.53 7.75 5.67
CA CYS A 10 0.14 7.96 4.28
C CYS A 10 0.68 6.82 3.42
N SER A 11 -0.19 6.16 2.70
CA SER A 11 0.19 5.19 1.66
C SER A 11 -0.65 5.42 0.42
N GLY A 12 -0.08 5.33 -0.77
CA GLY A 12 -0.83 5.64 -1.98
C GLY A 12 -0.06 5.42 -3.27
N LEU A 13 -0.81 5.54 -4.38
CA LEU A 13 -0.29 5.48 -5.75
C LEU A 13 -0.17 6.88 -6.32
N VAL A 14 0.96 7.14 -6.97
CA VAL A 14 1.16 8.30 -7.83
C VAL A 14 1.19 7.79 -9.27
N LEU A 15 0.15 8.13 -10.01
CA LEU A 15 -0.03 7.71 -11.40
C LEU A 15 0.67 8.67 -12.35
N PRO A 16 1.16 8.19 -13.52
CA PRO A 16 1.69 9.05 -14.56
C PRO A 16 0.63 10.06 -15.03
N GLN A 17 1.07 11.26 -15.38
CA GLN A 17 0.17 12.26 -15.94
C GLN A 17 0.00 12.01 -17.43
N ASP A 18 -1.22 11.85 -17.91
CA ASP A 18 -1.51 11.91 -19.33
C ASP A 18 -1.19 13.31 -19.85
N HIS A 19 -0.23 13.44 -20.75
CA HIS A 19 0.19 14.70 -21.38
C HIS A 19 -0.85 15.32 -22.33
N ALA A 20 -2.15 15.14 -22.06
CA ALA A 20 -3.21 15.68 -22.92
C ALA A 20 -3.47 17.18 -22.73
N ASP A 21 -2.94 17.83 -21.69
CA ASP A 21 -3.13 19.27 -21.46
C ASP A 21 -1.88 19.93 -20.84
N SER A 22 -1.15 20.66 -21.69
CA SER A 22 0.10 21.36 -21.36
C SER A 22 -0.08 22.65 -20.51
N THR A 23 -1.16 22.78 -19.75
CA THR A 23 -1.47 24.01 -18.98
C THR A 23 -1.30 23.89 -17.46
N SER A 24 -1.00 22.74 -16.88
CA SER A 24 -0.82 22.59 -15.43
C SER A 24 0.56 22.14 -14.96
N ALA A 25 1.60 22.37 -15.74
CA ALA A 25 3.00 22.00 -15.42
C ALA A 25 3.61 22.85 -14.28
N ARG A 26 2.99 22.90 -13.11
CA ARG A 26 3.52 23.64 -11.94
C ARG A 26 3.65 22.84 -10.65
N SER A 27 3.37 21.53 -10.64
CA SER A 27 3.46 20.73 -9.41
C SER A 27 4.69 19.83 -9.31
N ALA A 28 5.49 19.69 -10.38
CA ALA A 28 6.66 18.80 -10.39
C ALA A 28 7.96 19.43 -9.87
N ALA A 29 7.92 20.67 -9.36
CA ALA A 29 9.13 21.43 -9.00
C ALA A 29 9.68 21.15 -7.59
N LEU A 30 9.22 20.13 -6.88
CA LEU A 30 9.68 19.80 -5.52
C LEU A 30 10.83 18.77 -5.47
N PHE A 31 11.24 18.21 -6.60
CA PHE A 31 12.28 17.17 -6.65
C PHE A 31 13.40 17.46 -7.68
N SER A 32 13.73 18.72 -7.90
CA SER A 32 14.76 19.11 -8.86
C SER A 32 16.16 19.12 -8.24
N ASP A 33 16.80 17.97 -8.06
CA ASP A 33 18.26 17.86 -7.92
C ASP A 33 18.80 16.42 -8.12
N ALA A 34 18.12 15.57 -8.86
CA ALA A 34 18.65 14.28 -9.29
C ALA A 34 18.39 14.08 -10.77
N ASP A 35 19.50 13.88 -11.51
CA ASP A 35 19.60 13.48 -12.93
C ASP A 35 18.28 13.45 -13.73
N ASP A 36 18.26 14.11 -14.89
CA ASP A 36 17.18 14.22 -15.89
C ASP A 36 16.57 12.85 -16.34
N GLN A 37 16.10 12.03 -15.38
CA GLN A 37 15.22 10.91 -15.68
C GLN A 37 13.80 11.47 -15.71
N ASP A 38 13.18 11.42 -16.89
CA ASP A 38 11.77 11.74 -17.08
C ASP A 38 10.93 10.70 -16.34
N PHE A 39 10.47 11.07 -15.15
CA PHE A 39 9.62 10.22 -14.29
C PHE A 39 8.14 10.30 -14.65
N SER A 40 7.77 11.01 -15.73
CA SER A 40 6.38 11.31 -16.09
C SER A 40 5.57 10.07 -16.46
N ASP A 41 6.21 9.01 -16.95
CA ASP A 41 5.55 7.80 -17.44
C ASP A 41 5.54 6.64 -16.43
N GLN A 42 6.05 6.86 -15.21
CA GLN A 42 6.14 5.81 -14.20
C GLN A 42 5.09 5.96 -13.10
N THR A 43 4.64 4.84 -12.58
CA THR A 43 3.80 4.78 -11.37
C THR A 43 4.67 4.55 -10.16
N TYR A 44 4.34 5.27 -9.10
CA TYR A 44 5.03 5.16 -7.83
C TYR A 44 4.07 4.80 -6.72
N VAL A 45 4.55 4.00 -5.77
CA VAL A 45 3.94 3.80 -4.47
C VAL A 45 4.72 4.62 -3.47
N VAL A 46 4.03 5.47 -2.71
CA VAL A 46 4.62 6.30 -1.64
C VAL A 46 4.10 5.81 -0.30
N ASN A 47 4.99 5.70 0.68
CA ASN A 47 4.62 5.28 2.03
C ASN A 47 5.30 6.09 3.13
N VAL A 48 4.52 6.47 4.14
CA VAL A 48 4.96 7.00 5.44
C VAL A 48 4.09 6.37 6.52
N GLY A 49 4.70 5.61 7.42
CA GLY A 49 3.98 4.89 8.48
C GLY A 49 3.83 3.41 8.19
N ASP A 50 2.80 2.80 8.77
CA ASP A 50 2.52 1.36 8.74
C ASP A 50 1.28 0.98 7.92
N SER A 51 0.68 1.94 7.21
CA SER A 51 -0.29 1.62 6.16
C SER A 51 0.42 0.87 5.03
N ARG A 52 -0.27 -0.06 4.39
CA ARG A 52 0.33 -0.95 3.41
C ARG A 52 -0.27 -0.82 2.03
N THR A 53 0.58 -1.01 1.02
CA THR A 53 0.17 -1.20 -0.37
C THR A 53 0.65 -2.57 -0.84
N TYR A 54 -0.30 -3.37 -1.35
CA TYR A 54 -0.07 -4.66 -1.97
C TYR A 54 -0.36 -4.60 -3.46
N HIS A 55 0.25 -5.51 -4.20
CA HIS A 55 0.00 -5.73 -5.62
C HIS A 55 -0.38 -7.19 -5.87
N LEU A 56 -1.38 -7.39 -6.72
CA LEU A 56 -1.89 -8.69 -7.13
C LEU A 56 -1.90 -8.76 -8.66
N SER A 57 -1.23 -9.75 -9.22
CA SER A 57 -1.13 -9.93 -10.66
C SER A 57 -2.37 -10.62 -11.23
N PRO A 58 -2.75 -10.32 -12.48
CA PRO A 58 -3.76 -11.11 -13.17
C PRO A 58 -3.21 -12.51 -13.52
N LEU A 59 -4.08 -13.50 -13.51
CA LEU A 59 -3.75 -14.81 -14.08
C LEU A 59 -3.50 -14.64 -15.58
N ALA A 60 -2.33 -15.09 -16.04
CA ALA A 60 -2.01 -15.08 -17.46
C ALA A 60 -2.93 -16.05 -18.22
N HIS A 61 -3.83 -15.51 -19.03
CA HIS A 61 -4.59 -16.30 -19.99
C HIS A 61 -3.81 -16.39 -21.30
N ALA A 62 -3.20 -17.52 -21.58
CA ALA A 62 -2.30 -17.71 -22.72
C ALA A 62 -2.97 -17.55 -24.10
N ASP A 63 -4.31 -17.57 -24.21
CA ASP A 63 -5.02 -17.65 -25.49
C ASP A 63 -6.29 -16.77 -25.63
N ALA A 64 -6.52 -15.77 -24.79
CA ALA A 64 -7.74 -14.98 -24.87
C ALA A 64 -7.53 -13.64 -25.60
N PRO A 65 -8.41 -13.26 -26.55
CA PRO A 65 -8.36 -11.95 -27.18
C PRO A 65 -8.62 -10.83 -26.17
N ALA A 66 -7.82 -9.79 -26.22
CA ALA A 66 -7.69 -8.71 -25.21
C ALA A 66 -8.92 -7.81 -24.96
N THR A 67 -10.08 -8.10 -25.58
CA THR A 67 -11.19 -7.12 -25.65
C THR A 67 -12.35 -7.36 -24.69
N ASP A 68 -12.49 -8.54 -24.04
CA ASP A 68 -13.67 -8.84 -23.21
C ASP A 68 -13.39 -9.71 -21.98
N ILE A 69 -12.17 -9.69 -21.42
CA ILE A 69 -11.85 -10.56 -20.28
C ILE A 69 -12.01 -9.80 -18.99
N ILE A 70 -12.94 -10.25 -18.17
CA ILE A 70 -12.95 -9.91 -16.74
C ILE A 70 -11.65 -10.45 -16.16
N PRO A 71 -10.74 -9.62 -15.62
CA PRO A 71 -9.48 -10.10 -15.09
C PRO A 71 -9.73 -11.09 -13.95
N VAL A 72 -9.08 -12.24 -14.02
CA VAL A 72 -9.02 -13.23 -12.95
C VAL A 72 -7.69 -13.04 -12.26
N TRP A 73 -7.70 -12.91 -10.96
CA TRP A 73 -6.52 -12.57 -10.17
C TRP A 73 -5.86 -13.81 -9.60
N ASP A 74 -4.53 -13.80 -9.52
CA ASP A 74 -3.74 -14.86 -8.91
C ASP A 74 -3.47 -14.54 -7.43
N ALA A 75 -4.19 -15.20 -6.53
CA ALA A 75 -3.99 -15.02 -5.09
C ALA A 75 -2.55 -15.34 -4.64
N ALA A 76 -1.85 -16.26 -5.31
CA ALA A 76 -0.48 -16.61 -4.98
C ALA A 76 0.54 -15.54 -5.39
N SER A 77 0.13 -14.58 -6.23
CA SER A 77 0.97 -13.48 -6.69
C SER A 77 0.99 -12.26 -5.77
N LEU A 78 0.24 -12.28 -4.65
CA LEU A 78 0.21 -11.13 -3.76
C LEU A 78 1.59 -10.80 -3.25
N ILE A 79 2.02 -9.57 -3.48
CA ILE A 79 3.25 -9.02 -2.90
C ILE A 79 2.91 -7.76 -2.11
N ARG A 80 3.53 -7.59 -0.95
CA ARG A 80 3.53 -6.33 -0.23
C ARG A 80 4.63 -5.45 -0.79
N ILE A 81 4.26 -4.30 -1.38
CA ILE A 81 5.21 -3.35 -1.96
C ILE A 81 5.87 -2.52 -0.86
N THR A 82 5.07 -2.05 0.09
CA THR A 82 5.53 -1.13 1.12
C THR A 82 6.16 -1.85 2.30
N ARG A 83 7.10 -1.18 2.95
CA ARG A 83 7.71 -1.57 4.21
C ARG A 83 7.13 -0.71 5.33
N ASP A 84 6.76 -1.33 6.45
CA ASP A 84 6.19 -0.59 7.58
C ASP A 84 7.27 0.26 8.26
N HIS A 85 6.99 1.52 8.52
CA HIS A 85 7.79 2.34 9.43
C HIS A 85 7.34 2.07 10.86
N SER A 86 7.78 0.94 11.40
CA SER A 86 7.43 0.49 12.74
C SER A 86 8.64 -0.10 13.46
N GLN A 87 8.63 0.00 14.78
CA GLN A 87 9.69 -0.58 15.61
C GLN A 87 9.84 -2.09 15.40
N ARG A 88 8.71 -2.78 15.14
CA ARG A 88 8.70 -4.21 14.81
C ARG A 88 9.47 -4.50 13.54
N GLN A 89 9.18 -3.76 12.46
CA GLN A 89 9.84 -3.93 11.17
C GLN A 89 11.34 -3.59 11.25
N GLU A 90 11.72 -2.54 11.98
CA GLU A 90 13.13 -2.17 12.17
C GLU A 90 13.92 -3.24 12.92
N ALA A 91 13.32 -3.87 13.94
CA ALA A 91 13.95 -4.97 14.66
C ALA A 91 14.18 -6.20 13.78
N ILE A 92 13.26 -6.50 12.87
CA ILE A 92 13.38 -7.58 11.89
C ILE A 92 14.48 -7.26 10.88
N ASP A 93 14.46 -6.08 10.29
CA ASP A 93 15.39 -5.70 9.20
C ASP A 93 16.83 -5.52 9.69
N SER A 94 17.01 -5.08 10.93
CA SER A 94 18.35 -5.01 11.55
C SER A 94 18.88 -6.38 11.96
N GLY A 95 18.08 -7.44 11.84
CA GLY A 95 18.44 -8.81 12.26
C GLY A 95 18.50 -8.99 13.78
N GLN A 96 17.97 -8.05 14.55
CA GLN A 96 17.91 -8.14 16.01
C GLN A 96 16.91 -9.18 16.47
N MET A 97 15.82 -9.38 15.72
CA MET A 97 14.75 -10.32 16.03
C MET A 97 14.29 -11.05 14.77
N LEU A 98 13.85 -12.28 14.95
CA LEU A 98 13.08 -12.98 13.93
C LEU A 98 11.64 -12.40 13.87
N PRO A 99 10.93 -12.53 12.73
CA PRO A 99 9.57 -12.03 12.60
C PRO A 99 8.64 -12.49 13.73
N GLU A 100 8.66 -13.77 14.06
CA GLU A 100 7.84 -14.36 15.13
C GLU A 100 8.15 -13.78 16.51
N GLU A 101 9.43 -13.49 16.79
CA GLU A 101 9.86 -12.89 18.06
C GLU A 101 9.42 -11.42 18.14
N ALA A 102 9.54 -10.67 17.03
CA ALA A 102 9.12 -9.29 16.95
C ALA A 102 7.60 -9.17 17.12
N GLU A 103 6.82 -10.06 16.51
CA GLU A 103 5.37 -10.11 16.68
C GLU A 103 4.95 -10.41 18.13
N ALA A 104 5.66 -11.29 18.80
CA ALA A 104 5.36 -11.68 20.17
C ALA A 104 5.75 -10.62 21.22
N THR A 105 6.76 -9.78 20.93
CA THR A 105 7.38 -8.91 21.93
C THR A 105 7.18 -7.42 21.70
N ILE A 106 7.05 -6.98 20.44
CA ILE A 106 6.90 -5.57 20.10
C ILE A 106 5.43 -5.27 19.75
N PRO A 107 4.78 -4.32 20.43
CA PRO A 107 3.43 -3.89 20.06
C PRO A 107 3.33 -3.42 18.60
N ARG A 108 2.25 -3.80 17.90
CA ARG A 108 2.10 -3.49 16.47
C ARG A 108 1.94 -2.00 16.16
N ASN A 109 1.43 -1.23 17.11
CA ASN A 109 1.06 0.18 16.97
C ASN A 109 2.21 1.17 17.24
N ILE A 110 3.45 0.71 17.34
CA ILE A 110 4.60 1.60 17.53
C ILE A 110 5.20 1.93 16.17
N ILE A 111 4.74 3.05 15.60
CA ILE A 111 5.28 3.59 14.35
C ILE A 111 6.54 4.43 14.62
N THR A 112 7.46 4.44 13.66
CA THR A 112 8.73 5.18 13.73
C THR A 112 8.75 6.40 12.81
N GLN A 113 7.77 6.53 11.91
CA GLN A 113 7.58 7.72 11.08
C GLN A 113 6.10 8.00 10.87
N CYS A 114 5.72 9.28 10.95
CA CYS A 114 4.39 9.76 10.61
C CYS A 114 4.44 11.19 10.03
N LEU A 115 3.46 11.52 9.22
CA LEU A 115 3.26 12.91 8.77
C LEU A 115 2.91 13.76 9.99
N GLY A 116 3.63 14.88 10.15
CA GLY A 116 3.48 15.76 11.31
C GLY A 116 4.58 15.58 12.34
N ASP A 117 5.53 14.68 12.12
CA ASP A 117 6.73 14.55 12.94
C ASP A 117 7.58 15.84 12.85
N PRO A 118 7.88 16.51 13.97
CA PRO A 118 8.67 17.74 13.98
C PRO A 118 10.11 17.53 13.55
N ASP A 119 10.65 16.33 13.69
CA ASP A 119 12.01 15.98 13.30
C ASP A 119 12.14 15.66 11.80
N GLY A 120 11.01 15.67 11.07
CA GLY A 120 10.93 15.39 9.65
C GLY A 120 10.58 13.94 9.33
N ILE A 121 10.39 13.67 8.06
CA ILE A 121 10.04 12.34 7.55
C ILE A 121 10.97 11.94 6.41
N MET A 122 11.14 10.65 6.22
CA MET A 122 11.79 10.05 5.06
C MET A 122 10.80 9.10 4.38
N PRO A 123 10.01 9.58 3.39
CA PRO A 123 9.06 8.74 2.68
C PRO A 123 9.78 7.65 1.90
N ASP A 124 9.25 6.45 1.92
CA ASP A 124 9.64 5.42 0.97
C ASP A 124 8.91 5.63 -0.36
N VAL A 125 9.65 5.46 -1.46
CA VAL A 125 9.12 5.56 -2.82
C VAL A 125 9.54 4.32 -3.61
N TYR A 126 8.56 3.60 -4.15
CA TYR A 126 8.77 2.38 -4.92
C TYR A 126 8.24 2.59 -6.33
N VAL A 127 8.97 2.10 -7.34
CA VAL A 127 8.45 2.02 -8.72
C VAL A 127 7.52 0.83 -8.81
N ALA A 128 6.35 1.02 -9.41
CA ALA A 128 5.35 -0.02 -9.57
C ALA A 128 4.90 -0.13 -11.04
N ASP A 129 4.59 -1.36 -11.47
CA ASP A 129 3.91 -1.62 -12.73
C ASP A 129 2.39 -1.43 -12.54
N LEU A 130 1.75 -0.69 -13.45
CA LEU A 130 0.29 -0.49 -13.43
C LEU A 130 -0.52 -1.74 -13.79
N THR A 131 0.16 -2.78 -14.29
CA THR A 131 -0.54 -4.03 -14.65
C THR A 131 -0.87 -4.81 -13.38
N GLY A 132 -2.14 -4.87 -13.01
CA GLY A 132 -2.56 -5.63 -11.85
C GLY A 132 -3.56 -4.89 -10.99
N ARG A 133 -3.78 -5.43 -9.81
CA ARG A 133 -4.66 -4.86 -8.79
C ARG A 133 -3.84 -4.38 -7.61
N PHE A 134 -4.08 -3.15 -7.19
CA PHE A 134 -3.50 -2.61 -5.98
C PHE A 134 -4.50 -2.64 -4.83
N ILE A 135 -4.01 -2.99 -3.64
CA ILE A 135 -4.77 -2.94 -2.39
C ILE A 135 -4.00 -2.03 -1.45
N ILE A 136 -4.60 -0.92 -1.05
CA ILE A 136 -4.02 0.04 -0.10
C ILE A 136 -4.87 0.01 1.16
N CYS A 137 -4.25 -0.18 2.32
CA CYS A 137 -5.02 -0.31 3.55
C CYS A 137 -4.30 0.23 4.78
N SER A 138 -5.10 0.59 5.78
CA SER A 138 -4.63 0.86 7.13
C SER A 138 -4.36 -0.44 7.89
N ASP A 139 -3.72 -0.31 9.06
CA ASP A 139 -3.45 -1.41 9.99
C ASP A 139 -4.73 -2.08 10.53
N GLY A 140 -5.86 -1.40 10.51
CA GLY A 140 -7.16 -1.99 10.82
C GLY A 140 -7.57 -3.14 9.89
N LEU A 141 -7.01 -3.25 8.66
CA LEU A 141 -7.18 -4.43 7.83
C LEU A 141 -6.10 -5.47 8.12
N HIS A 142 -4.84 -5.15 7.84
CA HIS A 142 -3.74 -6.13 7.89
C HIS A 142 -3.34 -6.55 9.31
N GLY A 143 -3.83 -5.86 10.33
CA GLY A 143 -3.68 -6.26 11.72
C GLY A 143 -4.69 -7.31 12.17
N GLU A 144 -5.81 -7.44 11.47
CA GLU A 144 -6.88 -8.40 11.77
C GLU A 144 -6.92 -9.57 10.76
N VAL A 145 -6.57 -9.30 9.48
CA VAL A 145 -6.68 -10.26 8.38
C VAL A 145 -5.28 -10.59 7.86
N PRO A 146 -4.85 -11.86 7.91
CA PRO A 146 -3.55 -12.29 7.37
C PRO A 146 -3.43 -12.04 5.87
N ASP A 147 -2.20 -11.83 5.38
CA ASP A 147 -1.92 -11.51 3.98
C ASP A 147 -2.47 -12.57 3.00
N GLU A 148 -2.44 -13.87 3.37
CA GLU A 148 -3.00 -14.94 2.55
C GLU A 148 -4.52 -14.84 2.42
N GLN A 149 -5.21 -14.39 3.45
CA GLN A 149 -6.64 -14.17 3.40
C GLN A 149 -6.99 -12.89 2.63
N ILE A 150 -6.20 -11.83 2.76
CA ILE A 150 -6.32 -10.62 1.93
C ILE A 150 -6.19 -10.99 0.46
N ALA A 151 -5.17 -11.80 0.10
CA ALA A 151 -4.96 -12.30 -1.26
C ALA A 151 -6.16 -13.07 -1.79
N ALA A 152 -6.65 -14.03 -1.00
CA ALA A 152 -7.78 -14.88 -1.39
C ALA A 152 -9.06 -14.06 -1.62
N ILE A 153 -9.37 -13.13 -0.72
CA ILE A 153 -10.54 -12.25 -0.86
C ILE A 153 -10.40 -11.34 -2.07
N ALA A 154 -9.26 -10.66 -2.21
CA ALA A 154 -9.02 -9.75 -3.32
C ALA A 154 -9.03 -10.46 -4.69
N ALA A 155 -8.58 -11.71 -4.74
CA ALA A 155 -8.60 -12.50 -5.97
C ALA A 155 -9.99 -13.06 -6.32
N ALA A 156 -10.84 -13.33 -5.33
CA ALA A 156 -12.16 -13.91 -5.54
C ALA A 156 -13.17 -12.94 -6.17
N HIS A 157 -12.94 -11.64 -6.06
CA HIS A 157 -13.87 -10.61 -6.55
C HIS A 157 -13.31 -9.90 -7.78
N SER A 158 -14.06 -9.87 -8.88
CA SER A 158 -13.67 -9.15 -10.10
C SER A 158 -13.83 -7.62 -9.92
N SER A 159 -14.89 -7.21 -9.24
CA SER A 159 -15.16 -5.79 -8.95
C SER A 159 -14.26 -5.28 -7.80
N PRO A 160 -13.58 -4.13 -7.96
CA PRO A 160 -12.86 -3.50 -6.87
C PRO A 160 -13.74 -3.21 -5.64
N GLN A 161 -14.98 -2.75 -5.85
CA GLN A 161 -15.89 -2.43 -4.76
C GLN A 161 -16.29 -3.69 -3.96
N GLU A 162 -16.59 -4.81 -4.65
CA GLU A 162 -16.92 -6.06 -3.96
C GLU A 162 -15.72 -6.59 -3.16
N ALA A 163 -14.50 -6.42 -3.68
CA ALA A 163 -13.29 -6.77 -2.95
C ALA A 163 -13.12 -5.91 -1.69
N VAL A 164 -13.34 -4.60 -1.78
CA VAL A 164 -13.32 -3.68 -0.61
C VAL A 164 -14.34 -4.12 0.42
N ASP A 165 -15.59 -4.33 0.02
CA ASP A 165 -16.67 -4.69 0.94
C ASP A 165 -16.36 -6.01 1.66
N ALA A 166 -15.83 -7.00 0.94
CA ALA A 166 -15.45 -8.29 1.51
C ALA A 166 -14.23 -8.19 2.45
N LEU A 167 -13.22 -7.37 2.11
CA LEU A 167 -12.06 -7.14 2.96
C LEU A 167 -12.43 -6.43 4.28
N VAL A 168 -13.27 -5.40 4.19
CA VAL A 168 -13.77 -4.70 5.39
C VAL A 168 -14.62 -5.63 6.25
N ALA A 169 -15.50 -6.43 5.65
CA ALA A 169 -16.29 -7.42 6.37
C ALA A 169 -15.40 -8.44 7.09
N ALA A 170 -14.36 -8.96 6.42
CA ALA A 170 -13.43 -9.91 7.03
C ALA A 170 -12.70 -9.30 8.25
N ALA A 171 -12.28 -8.04 8.17
CA ALA A 171 -11.62 -7.37 9.30
C ALA A 171 -12.59 -7.14 10.46
N LEU A 172 -13.85 -6.78 10.19
CA LEU A 172 -14.88 -6.63 11.23
C LEU A 172 -15.20 -7.98 11.90
N ASP A 173 -15.30 -9.05 11.12
CA ASP A 173 -15.57 -10.41 11.63
C ASP A 173 -14.40 -10.93 12.47
N ALA A 174 -13.15 -10.52 12.15
CA ALA A 174 -11.97 -10.88 12.92
C ALA A 174 -11.82 -10.10 14.25
N GLY A 175 -12.60 -9.04 14.43
CA GLY A 175 -12.61 -8.28 15.68
C GLY A 175 -12.86 -6.80 15.49
N GLY A 176 -12.40 -6.21 14.38
CA GLY A 176 -12.61 -4.79 14.06
C GLY A 176 -12.08 -3.86 15.15
N THR A 177 -10.89 -4.13 15.66
CA THR A 177 -10.36 -3.43 16.84
C THR A 177 -9.87 -2.01 16.54
N ASP A 178 -9.74 -1.65 15.26
CA ASP A 178 -9.28 -0.33 14.82
C ASP A 178 -10.09 0.19 13.62
N ASN A 179 -9.82 1.43 13.21
CA ASN A 179 -10.41 2.03 12.02
C ASN A 179 -9.91 1.32 10.75
N ILE A 180 -10.84 0.82 9.94
CA ILE A 180 -10.53 0.07 8.73
C ILE A 180 -10.68 0.98 7.52
N THR A 181 -9.58 1.19 6.79
CA THR A 181 -9.60 1.89 5.50
C THR A 181 -9.01 0.97 4.44
N VAL A 182 -9.73 0.80 3.33
CA VAL A 182 -9.30 -0.05 2.20
C VAL A 182 -9.62 0.64 0.89
N ILE A 183 -8.66 0.64 -0.02
CA ILE A 183 -8.80 1.05 -1.41
C ILE A 183 -8.36 -0.11 -2.28
N VAL A 184 -9.16 -0.44 -3.31
CA VAL A 184 -8.80 -1.40 -4.35
C VAL A 184 -8.89 -0.72 -5.71
N ALA A 185 -7.80 -0.77 -6.49
CA ALA A 185 -7.66 -0.14 -7.78
C ALA A 185 -7.14 -1.13 -8.83
#